data_26f4552987aaeeac40cb9b72c1d591a9
#
_entry.id   26f4552987aaeeac40cb9b72c1d591a9
#
_cell.length_a   1.000
_cell.length_b   1.000
_cell.length_c   1.000
_cell.angle_alpha   90.00
_cell.angle_beta   90.00
_cell.angle_gamma   90.00
#
_symmetry.space_group_name_H-M   'P 1'
#
loop_
_entity.id
_entity.type
_entity.pdbx_description
1 polymer ?
#
loop_
_entity_poly.entity_id
_entity_poly.type
_entity_poly.pdbx_seq_one_letter_code
_entity_poly.pdbx_strand_id
1 'polypeptide(L)'
;MPARQSTPALTLLALGVVFGDIGTSPLYAVKETFSTDHGIALTDENILAGLSLMFWSLMVVVSLKYVLLIMRADNRGEGGIMALIALATKAIKDQPHWRMPLLVIGVFGASLFYGDAVLTPAISVLSAVEGLEVGTEAFKPYVVPIAVGVLAALFAFQARGTETVGRFFGPVTLLWFIAIGAAGIYGIAREPAVLAALNPLHALRFLLTRLVDWLAVPEGALVKPKDPIEYFRKLRFHQSLKSVRDYGLD
;
A
#
# COMPACT_ATOMS: atom_id res chain seq x y z
N MET A 1 -4.53 3.26 37.40
CA MET A 1 -5.33 2.72 36.30
C MET A 1 -5.29 3.74 35.17
N PRO A 2 -4.87 3.41 33.94
CA PRO A 2 -4.94 4.36 32.86
C PRO A 2 -6.40 4.74 32.64
N ALA A 3 -6.66 6.03 32.43
CA ALA A 3 -8.00 6.54 32.18
C ALA A 3 -8.57 5.83 30.94
N ARG A 4 -9.77 5.25 31.05
CA ARG A 4 -10.49 4.66 29.93
C ARG A 4 -10.71 5.76 28.89
N GLN A 5 -9.99 5.68 27.80
CA GLN A 5 -10.20 6.59 26.67
C GLN A 5 -11.63 6.39 26.14
N SER A 6 -12.29 7.49 25.77
CA SER A 6 -13.64 7.43 25.21
C SER A 6 -13.61 6.75 23.83
N THR A 7 -14.68 6.03 23.48
CA THR A 7 -14.80 5.38 22.18
C THR A 7 -14.51 6.32 20.99
N PRO A 8 -15.00 7.57 20.94
CA PRO A 8 -14.68 8.51 19.88
C PRO A 8 -13.17 8.84 19.79
N ALA A 9 -12.49 8.97 20.93
CA ALA A 9 -11.05 9.23 20.95
C ALA A 9 -10.26 8.03 20.41
N LEU A 10 -10.65 6.81 20.79
CA LEU A 10 -10.05 5.57 20.26
C LEU A 10 -10.31 5.42 18.77
N THR A 11 -11.51 5.76 18.28
CA THR A 11 -11.86 5.72 16.86
C THR A 11 -10.99 6.70 16.05
N LEU A 12 -10.81 7.92 16.56
CA LEU A 12 -9.98 8.93 15.89
C LEU A 12 -8.51 8.51 15.86
N LEU A 13 -8.01 7.91 16.95
CA LEU A 13 -6.66 7.37 17.02
C LEU A 13 -6.48 6.21 16.02
N ALA A 14 -7.43 5.28 15.97
CA ALA A 14 -7.43 4.16 15.03
C ALA A 14 -7.49 4.64 13.58
N LEU A 15 -8.28 5.69 13.29
CA LEU A 15 -8.36 6.30 11.96
C LEU A 15 -6.98 6.79 11.51
N GLY A 16 -6.23 7.49 12.36
CA GLY A 16 -4.91 8.00 12.02
C GLY A 16 -3.86 6.91 11.83
N VAL A 17 -3.85 5.91 12.72
CA VAL A 17 -2.80 4.88 12.73
C VAL A 17 -3.06 3.79 11.71
N VAL A 18 -4.33 3.33 11.58
CA VAL A 18 -4.67 2.16 10.74
C VAL A 18 -5.06 2.58 9.33
N PHE A 19 -5.85 3.64 9.20
CA PHE A 19 -6.42 4.03 7.90
C PHE A 19 -5.60 5.09 7.16
N GLY A 20 -4.53 5.62 7.75
CA GLY A 20 -3.66 6.59 7.09
C GLY A 20 -3.06 6.03 5.79
N ASP A 21 -2.51 4.84 5.84
CA ASP A 21 -1.94 4.16 4.68
C ASP A 21 -3.00 3.79 3.63
N ILE A 22 -4.13 3.23 4.06
CA ILE A 22 -5.26 2.87 3.18
C ILE A 22 -5.81 4.09 2.44
N GLY A 23 -5.74 5.28 3.05
CA GLY A 23 -6.21 6.52 2.46
C GLY A 23 -5.25 7.16 1.45
N THR A 24 -3.99 6.75 1.42
CA THR A 24 -2.95 7.30 0.53
C THR A 24 -2.54 6.33 -0.57
N SER A 25 -2.43 5.05 -0.26
CA SER A 25 -1.92 4.01 -1.16
C SER A 25 -2.69 3.87 -2.49
N PRO A 26 -4.03 3.93 -2.53
CA PRO A 26 -4.77 3.84 -3.79
C PRO A 26 -4.42 4.95 -4.78
N LEU A 27 -4.08 6.15 -4.30
CA LEU A 27 -3.79 7.29 -5.16
C LEU A 27 -2.48 7.10 -5.95
N TYR A 28 -1.40 6.72 -5.25
CA TYR A 28 -0.15 6.44 -5.96
C TYR A 28 -0.24 5.13 -6.76
N ALA A 29 -1.02 4.15 -6.32
CA ALA A 29 -1.24 2.92 -7.07
C ALA A 29 -1.94 3.20 -8.41
N VAL A 30 -2.95 4.09 -8.46
CA VAL A 30 -3.58 4.53 -9.72
C VAL A 30 -2.56 5.23 -10.60
N LYS A 31 -1.81 6.21 -10.05
CA LYS A 31 -0.79 6.96 -10.78
C LYS A 31 0.22 6.01 -11.42
N GLU A 32 0.74 5.07 -10.64
CA GLU A 32 1.77 4.13 -11.08
C GLU A 32 1.24 3.12 -12.10
N THR A 33 0.03 2.60 -11.89
CA THR A 33 -0.60 1.64 -12.82
C THR A 33 -0.71 2.19 -14.24
N PHE A 34 -1.00 3.48 -14.37
CA PHE A 34 -1.17 4.15 -15.67
C PHE A 34 0.03 4.99 -16.08
N SER A 35 1.17 4.82 -15.43
CA SER A 35 2.41 5.47 -15.86
C SER A 35 2.85 4.94 -17.23
N THR A 36 3.51 5.79 -18.01
CA THR A 36 4.01 5.43 -19.34
C THR A 36 4.98 4.24 -19.32
N ASP A 37 5.61 4.00 -18.17
CA ASP A 37 6.62 2.94 -18.01
C ASP A 37 6.00 1.53 -17.97
N HIS A 38 4.71 1.40 -17.62
CA HIS A 38 4.03 0.10 -17.52
C HIS A 38 3.23 -0.30 -18.76
N GLY A 39 3.14 0.56 -19.76
CA GLY A 39 2.52 0.25 -21.05
C GLY A 39 1.02 -0.04 -21.01
N ILE A 40 0.33 0.34 -19.91
CA ILE A 40 -1.12 0.21 -19.82
C ILE A 40 -1.74 1.49 -20.41
N ALA A 41 -2.44 1.33 -21.52
CA ALA A 41 -3.08 2.46 -22.18
C ALA A 41 -4.19 3.06 -21.31
N LEU A 42 -4.26 4.40 -21.28
CA LEU A 42 -5.33 5.16 -20.65
C LEU A 42 -6.60 5.08 -21.51
N THR A 43 -7.32 3.96 -21.39
CA THR A 43 -8.65 3.75 -21.98
C THR A 43 -9.68 3.62 -20.88
N ASP A 44 -10.92 3.98 -21.18
CA ASP A 44 -12.03 3.88 -20.20
C ASP A 44 -12.16 2.46 -19.64
N GLU A 45 -11.96 1.44 -20.48
CA GLU A 45 -12.00 0.04 -20.06
C GLU A 45 -10.88 -0.29 -19.06
N ASN A 46 -9.65 0.12 -19.31
CA ASN A 46 -8.51 -0.12 -18.45
C ASN A 46 -8.65 0.68 -17.14
N ILE A 47 -9.16 1.91 -17.20
CA ILE A 47 -9.40 2.74 -16.01
C ILE A 47 -10.44 2.09 -15.12
N LEU A 48 -11.60 1.68 -15.68
CA LEU A 48 -12.64 0.98 -14.92
C LEU A 48 -12.13 -0.33 -14.33
N ALA A 49 -11.34 -1.07 -15.10
CA ALA A 49 -10.76 -2.33 -14.64
C ALA A 49 -9.75 -2.13 -13.50
N GLY A 50 -8.85 -1.14 -13.63
CA GLY A 50 -7.89 -0.78 -12.58
C GLY A 50 -8.58 -0.33 -11.30
N LEU A 51 -9.57 0.56 -11.40
CA LEU A 51 -10.37 1.03 -10.27
C LEU A 51 -11.16 -0.11 -9.62
N SER A 52 -11.76 -0.99 -10.43
CA SER A 52 -12.46 -2.18 -9.95
C SER A 52 -11.53 -3.11 -9.19
N LEU A 53 -10.33 -3.36 -9.71
CA LEU A 53 -9.33 -4.21 -9.06
C LEU A 53 -8.90 -3.64 -7.72
N MET A 54 -8.63 -2.33 -7.63
CA MET A 54 -8.25 -1.66 -6.38
C MET A 54 -9.39 -1.70 -5.36
N PHE A 55 -10.61 -1.38 -5.78
CA PHE A 55 -11.79 -1.41 -4.90
C PHE A 55 -12.00 -2.82 -4.32
N TRP A 56 -12.04 -3.85 -5.16
CA TRP A 56 -12.30 -5.21 -4.69
C TRP A 56 -11.12 -5.80 -3.92
N SER A 57 -9.89 -5.43 -4.22
CA SER A 57 -8.72 -5.80 -3.40
C SER A 57 -8.86 -5.23 -1.98
N LEU A 58 -9.25 -3.97 -1.82
CA LEU A 58 -9.51 -3.38 -0.51
C LEU A 58 -10.70 -4.06 0.20
N MET A 59 -11.79 -4.33 -0.52
CA MET A 59 -12.94 -5.01 0.06
C MET A 59 -12.60 -6.42 0.56
N VAL A 60 -11.88 -7.20 -0.23
CA VAL A 60 -11.53 -8.58 0.12
C VAL A 60 -10.42 -8.63 1.17
N VAL A 61 -9.35 -7.86 0.99
CA VAL A 61 -8.17 -7.93 1.87
C VAL A 61 -8.43 -7.19 3.18
N VAL A 62 -8.92 -5.95 3.12
CA VAL A 62 -9.10 -5.14 4.34
C VAL A 62 -10.41 -5.51 5.03
N SER A 63 -11.55 -5.40 4.34
CA SER A 63 -12.84 -5.57 4.99
C SER A 63 -13.15 -7.02 5.33
N LEU A 64 -13.06 -7.93 4.37
CA LEU A 64 -13.45 -9.32 4.58
C LEU A 64 -12.37 -10.09 5.37
N LYS A 65 -11.13 -10.12 4.86
CA LYS A 65 -10.06 -10.89 5.48
C LYS A 65 -9.61 -10.27 6.81
N TYR A 66 -9.28 -8.97 6.82
CA TYR A 66 -8.69 -8.34 8.01
C TYR A 66 -9.73 -8.02 9.06
N VAL A 67 -10.74 -7.21 8.74
CA VAL A 67 -11.72 -6.74 9.73
C VAL A 67 -12.63 -7.87 10.19
N LEU A 68 -13.19 -8.67 9.29
CA LEU A 68 -14.15 -9.72 9.66
C LEU A 68 -13.50 -10.98 10.23
N LEU A 69 -12.30 -11.36 9.79
CA LEU A 69 -11.67 -12.61 10.20
C LEU A 69 -10.50 -12.37 11.17
N ILE A 70 -9.46 -11.62 10.75
CA ILE A 70 -8.21 -11.51 11.50
C ILE A 70 -8.37 -10.75 12.81
N MET A 71 -9.16 -9.67 12.83
CA MET A 71 -9.38 -8.89 14.06
C MET A 71 -10.13 -9.66 15.16
N ARG A 72 -10.74 -10.80 14.84
CA ARG A 72 -11.33 -11.69 15.84
C ARG A 72 -10.30 -12.56 16.57
N ALA A 73 -9.09 -12.65 16.05
CA ALA A 73 -8.00 -13.41 16.64
C ALA A 73 -7.33 -12.60 17.74
N ASP A 74 -7.97 -12.54 18.89
CA ASP A 74 -7.47 -11.88 20.09
C ASP A 74 -6.67 -12.84 20.97
N ASN A 75 -5.48 -12.41 21.41
CA ASN A 75 -4.67 -13.11 22.39
C ASN A 75 -4.51 -12.24 23.64
N ARG A 76 -5.49 -12.26 24.54
CA ARG A 76 -5.52 -11.52 25.82
C ARG A 76 -5.45 -9.99 25.62
N GLY A 77 -6.17 -9.47 24.66
CA GLY A 77 -6.17 -8.03 24.32
C GLY A 77 -5.06 -7.60 23.37
N GLU A 78 -4.21 -8.55 22.92
CA GLU A 78 -3.15 -8.28 21.94
C GLU A 78 -3.48 -8.88 20.59
N GLY A 79 -3.21 -8.13 19.52
CA GLY A 79 -3.39 -8.53 18.13
C GLY A 79 -2.08 -8.54 17.33
N GLY A 80 -2.21 -8.63 16.02
CA GLY A 80 -1.07 -8.60 15.09
C GLY A 80 -0.45 -9.97 14.83
N ILE A 81 0.64 -9.98 14.05
CA ILE A 81 1.24 -11.22 13.56
C ILE A 81 1.79 -12.12 14.66
N MET A 82 2.35 -11.53 15.73
CA MET A 82 2.89 -12.30 16.86
C MET A 82 1.77 -12.99 17.66
N ALA A 83 0.64 -12.32 17.84
CA ALA A 83 -0.53 -12.90 18.48
C ALA A 83 -1.11 -14.05 17.66
N LEU A 84 -1.17 -13.90 16.32
CA LEU A 84 -1.60 -14.96 15.40
C LEU A 84 -0.69 -16.18 15.47
N ILE A 85 0.64 -15.99 15.47
CA ILE A 85 1.62 -17.08 15.62
C ILE A 85 1.40 -17.81 16.96
N ALA A 86 1.22 -17.07 18.05
CA ALA A 86 0.99 -17.64 19.36
C ALA A 86 -0.30 -18.47 19.42
N LEU A 87 -1.40 -17.92 18.87
CA LEU A 87 -2.69 -18.62 18.81
C LEU A 87 -2.63 -19.87 17.93
N ALA A 88 -2.03 -19.77 16.75
CA ALA A 88 -1.88 -20.88 15.82
C ALA A 88 -0.99 -21.99 16.42
N THR A 89 0.13 -21.63 17.05
CA THR A 89 1.00 -22.60 17.75
C THR A 89 0.28 -23.30 18.89
N LYS A 90 -0.59 -22.58 19.61
CA LYS A 90 -1.41 -23.15 20.67
C LYS A 90 -2.47 -24.12 20.12
N ALA A 91 -3.08 -23.79 18.97
CA ALA A 91 -4.10 -24.62 18.34
C ALA A 91 -3.55 -25.97 17.85
N ILE A 92 -2.26 -26.04 17.46
CA ILE A 92 -1.60 -27.25 16.97
C ILE A 92 -0.78 -27.97 18.06
N LYS A 93 -1.08 -27.74 19.34
CA LYS A 93 -0.33 -28.31 20.47
C LYS A 93 -0.17 -29.84 20.37
N ASP A 94 -1.20 -30.51 19.90
CA ASP A 94 -1.26 -31.97 19.77
C ASP A 94 -0.68 -32.48 18.45
N GLN A 95 -0.15 -31.61 17.59
CA GLN A 95 0.41 -31.91 16.27
C GLN A 95 1.84 -31.35 16.13
N PRO A 96 2.84 -31.89 16.81
CA PRO A 96 4.18 -31.30 16.92
C PRO A 96 4.89 -31.15 15.56
N HIS A 97 4.55 -31.99 14.58
CA HIS A 97 5.13 -31.91 13.23
C HIS A 97 4.76 -30.64 12.45
N TRP A 98 3.62 -29.99 12.76
CA TRP A 98 3.21 -28.72 12.16
C TRP A 98 3.81 -27.49 12.83
N ARG A 99 4.41 -27.65 14.01
CA ARG A 99 4.91 -26.53 14.80
C ARG A 99 6.04 -25.77 14.08
N MET A 100 7.00 -26.51 13.51
CA MET A 100 8.14 -25.86 12.83
C MET A 100 7.72 -25.18 11.53
N PRO A 101 6.97 -25.81 10.60
CA PRO A 101 6.44 -25.14 9.42
C PRO A 101 5.65 -23.85 9.76
N LEU A 102 4.81 -23.89 10.77
CA LEU A 102 4.01 -22.75 11.19
C LEU A 102 4.88 -21.60 11.72
N LEU A 103 5.90 -21.91 12.52
CA LEU A 103 6.84 -20.89 13.00
C LEU A 103 7.63 -20.27 11.84
N VAL A 104 8.08 -21.07 10.87
CA VAL A 104 8.80 -20.56 9.69
C VAL A 104 7.90 -19.62 8.88
N ILE A 105 6.65 -20.01 8.62
CA ILE A 105 5.68 -19.15 7.93
C ILE A 105 5.43 -17.88 8.74
N GLY A 106 5.30 -17.98 10.06
CA GLY A 106 5.10 -16.82 10.94
C GLY A 106 6.28 -15.85 10.92
N VAL A 107 7.51 -16.36 11.01
CA VAL A 107 8.73 -15.55 10.93
C VAL A 107 8.84 -14.89 9.54
N PHE A 108 8.56 -15.64 8.48
CA PHE A 108 8.55 -15.10 7.12
C PHE A 108 7.52 -13.95 6.98
N GLY A 109 6.30 -14.16 7.49
CA GLY A 109 5.29 -13.11 7.49
C GLY A 109 5.70 -11.88 8.31
N ALA A 110 6.33 -12.08 9.48
CA ALA A 110 6.86 -10.99 10.27
C ALA A 110 7.97 -10.22 9.52
N SER A 111 8.84 -10.92 8.81
CA SER A 111 9.91 -10.30 8.00
C SER A 111 9.33 -9.45 6.87
N LEU A 112 8.27 -9.93 6.20
CA LEU A 112 7.56 -9.15 5.19
C LEU A 112 6.92 -7.90 5.77
N PHE A 113 6.31 -8.00 6.95
CA PHE A 113 5.72 -6.86 7.65
C PHE A 113 6.78 -5.80 8.01
N TYR A 114 7.94 -6.21 8.50
CA TYR A 114 9.04 -5.28 8.78
C TYR A 114 9.59 -4.64 7.51
N GLY A 115 9.66 -5.38 6.40
CA GLY A 115 10.04 -4.83 5.09
C GLY A 115 9.07 -3.76 4.62
N ASP A 116 7.77 -4.03 4.74
CA ASP A 116 6.71 -3.08 4.39
C ASP A 116 6.76 -1.82 5.24
N ALA A 117 7.05 -1.94 6.53
CA ALA A 117 7.17 -0.80 7.45
C ALA A 117 8.25 0.21 7.06
N VAL A 118 9.20 -0.17 6.20
CA VAL A 118 10.23 0.72 5.62
C VAL A 118 9.79 1.25 4.27
N LEU A 119 9.23 0.39 3.41
CA LEU A 119 8.88 0.73 2.03
C LEU A 119 7.67 1.66 1.94
N THR A 120 6.61 1.38 2.70
CA THR A 120 5.36 2.12 2.64
C THR A 120 5.51 3.60 2.99
N PRO A 121 6.17 4.01 4.11
CA PRO A 121 6.42 5.41 4.38
C PRO A 121 7.27 6.10 3.31
N ALA A 122 8.27 5.39 2.78
CA ALA A 122 9.14 5.95 1.75
C ALA A 122 8.38 6.27 0.46
N ILE A 123 7.56 5.32 -0.02
CA ILE A 123 6.75 5.50 -1.24
C ILE A 123 5.69 6.58 -1.02
N SER A 124 4.99 6.57 0.11
CA SER A 124 3.92 7.53 0.41
C SER A 124 4.44 8.96 0.50
N VAL A 125 5.58 9.17 1.15
CA VAL A 125 6.20 10.50 1.25
C VAL A 125 6.72 10.94 -0.10
N LEU A 126 7.41 10.06 -0.85
CA LEU A 126 7.91 10.39 -2.18
C LEU A 126 6.77 10.80 -3.11
N SER A 127 5.71 10.01 -3.18
CA SER A 127 4.55 10.29 -4.03
C SER A 127 3.83 11.60 -3.64
N ALA A 128 3.77 11.91 -2.34
CA ALA A 128 3.21 13.18 -1.87
C ALA A 128 4.06 14.39 -2.30
N VAL A 129 5.39 14.26 -2.21
CA VAL A 129 6.32 15.32 -2.62
C VAL A 129 6.34 15.48 -4.15
N GLU A 130 6.25 14.41 -4.91
CA GLU A 130 6.08 14.45 -6.37
C GLU A 130 4.83 15.24 -6.80
N GLY A 131 3.79 15.28 -5.95
CA GLY A 131 2.63 16.13 -6.19
C GLY A 131 2.96 17.62 -6.31
N LEU A 132 4.08 18.10 -5.75
CA LEU A 132 4.53 19.48 -5.89
C LEU A 132 4.99 19.80 -7.33
N GLU A 133 5.44 18.81 -8.08
CA GLU A 133 5.84 18.97 -9.49
C GLU A 133 4.65 19.38 -10.38
N VAL A 134 3.44 18.96 -10.00
CA VAL A 134 2.22 19.32 -10.73
C VAL A 134 1.99 20.84 -10.71
N GLY A 135 2.44 21.50 -9.63
CA GLY A 135 2.34 22.97 -9.51
C GLY A 135 3.44 23.73 -10.24
N THR A 136 4.65 23.20 -10.27
CA THR A 136 5.80 23.80 -10.97
C THR A 136 6.95 22.81 -11.13
N GLU A 137 7.52 22.74 -12.33
CA GLU A 137 8.69 21.88 -12.62
C GLU A 137 9.96 22.29 -11.85
N ALA A 138 10.00 23.50 -11.28
CA ALA A 138 11.13 23.98 -10.50
C ALA A 138 11.40 23.12 -9.25
N PHE A 139 10.42 22.37 -8.76
CA PHE A 139 10.59 21.45 -7.61
C PHE A 139 11.19 20.10 -7.96
N LYS A 140 11.24 19.74 -9.23
CA LYS A 140 11.74 18.43 -9.70
C LYS A 140 13.10 18.03 -9.09
N PRO A 141 14.15 18.88 -9.08
CA PRO A 141 15.44 18.51 -8.48
C PRO A 141 15.42 18.40 -6.94
N TYR A 142 14.38 18.94 -6.30
CA TYR A 142 14.28 18.96 -4.84
C TYR A 142 13.37 17.87 -4.27
N VAL A 143 12.68 17.10 -5.09
CA VAL A 143 11.74 16.04 -4.64
C VAL A 143 12.43 15.05 -3.70
N VAL A 144 13.55 14.46 -4.12
CA VAL A 144 14.27 13.48 -3.31
C VAL A 144 14.85 14.09 -2.02
N PRO A 145 15.55 15.25 -2.06
CA PRO A 145 16.00 15.92 -0.84
C PRO A 145 14.87 16.27 0.13
N ILE A 146 13.74 16.77 -0.37
CA ILE A 146 12.56 17.08 0.46
C ILE A 146 11.99 15.80 1.07
N ALA A 147 11.80 14.74 0.28
CA ALA A 147 11.28 13.47 0.76
C ALA A 147 12.18 12.86 1.86
N VAL A 148 13.50 12.89 1.68
CA VAL A 148 14.47 12.45 2.71
C VAL A 148 14.36 13.30 3.97
N GLY A 149 14.26 14.63 3.83
CA GLY A 149 14.09 15.55 4.96
C GLY A 149 12.81 15.28 5.74
N VAL A 150 11.69 15.06 5.04
CA VAL A 150 10.40 14.73 5.65
C VAL A 150 10.47 13.39 6.38
N LEU A 151 11.05 12.36 5.76
CA LEU A 151 11.22 11.04 6.39
C LEU A 151 12.11 11.12 7.63
N ALA A 152 13.24 11.83 7.56
CA ALA A 152 14.13 12.02 8.70
C ALA A 152 13.41 12.74 9.86
N ALA A 153 12.64 13.79 9.57
CA ALA A 153 11.84 14.49 10.55
C ALA A 153 10.75 13.59 11.14
N LEU A 154 10.06 12.80 10.31
CA LEU A 154 9.04 11.86 10.75
C LEU A 154 9.61 10.82 11.72
N PHE A 155 10.71 10.16 11.38
CA PHE A 155 11.35 9.16 12.23
C PHE A 155 11.91 9.78 13.52
N ALA A 156 12.49 10.97 13.46
CA ALA A 156 12.93 11.69 14.65
C ALA A 156 11.77 12.04 15.59
N PHE A 157 10.60 12.37 15.04
CA PHE A 157 9.40 12.66 15.80
C PHE A 157 8.79 11.40 16.41
N GLN A 158 8.82 10.30 15.67
CA GLN A 158 8.31 8.99 16.09
C GLN A 158 9.06 8.43 17.31
N ALA A 159 10.33 8.79 17.49
CA ALA A 159 11.12 8.42 18.66
C ALA A 159 10.53 8.96 19.99
N ARG A 160 9.64 9.95 19.96
CA ARG A 160 8.97 10.54 21.13
C ARG A 160 7.72 9.78 21.59
N GLY A 161 7.40 8.67 20.97
CA GLY A 161 6.28 7.80 21.33
C GLY A 161 5.09 7.92 20.38
N THR A 162 4.50 6.76 20.08
CA THR A 162 3.39 6.61 19.13
C THR A 162 2.09 7.29 19.59
N GLU A 163 1.87 7.47 20.89
CA GLU A 163 0.66 8.11 21.41
C GLU A 163 0.60 9.61 21.05
N THR A 164 1.72 10.32 21.17
CA THR A 164 1.80 11.75 20.81
C THR A 164 1.59 11.94 19.32
N VAL A 165 2.22 11.10 18.53
CA VAL A 165 2.11 11.10 17.06
C VAL A 165 0.67 10.81 16.63
N GLY A 166 0.04 9.78 17.22
CA GLY A 166 -1.34 9.38 16.89
C GLY A 166 -2.39 10.47 17.17
N ARG A 167 -2.17 11.33 18.15
CA ARG A 167 -3.07 12.47 18.42
C ARG A 167 -3.14 13.48 17.28
N PHE A 168 -2.03 13.68 16.56
CA PHE A 168 -1.99 14.57 15.41
C PHE A 168 -2.47 13.89 14.14
N PHE A 169 -2.10 12.64 13.94
CA PHE A 169 -2.48 11.90 12.73
C PHE A 169 -3.98 11.68 12.59
N GLY A 170 -4.70 11.40 13.69
CA GLY A 170 -6.14 11.20 13.64
C GLY A 170 -6.91 12.34 12.98
N PRO A 171 -6.83 13.59 13.49
CA PRO A 171 -7.50 14.73 12.89
C PRO A 171 -7.05 15.04 11.47
N VAL A 172 -5.74 14.92 11.18
CA VAL A 172 -5.20 15.17 9.84
C VAL A 172 -5.74 14.15 8.84
N THR A 173 -5.76 12.87 9.22
CA THR A 173 -6.30 11.79 8.39
C THR A 173 -7.81 11.95 8.19
N LEU A 174 -8.54 12.37 9.21
CA LEU A 174 -9.97 12.67 9.08
C LEU A 174 -10.22 13.79 8.06
N LEU A 175 -9.47 14.89 8.17
CA LEU A 175 -9.55 15.99 7.20
C LEU A 175 -9.21 15.53 5.79
N TRP A 176 -8.19 14.70 5.66
CA TRP A 176 -7.80 14.09 4.39
C TRP A 176 -8.95 13.26 3.80
N PHE A 177 -9.57 12.37 4.58
CA PHE A 177 -10.71 11.58 4.09
C PHE A 177 -11.92 12.42 3.70
N ILE A 178 -12.19 13.51 4.43
CA ILE A 178 -13.23 14.45 4.05
C ILE A 178 -12.89 15.10 2.69
N ALA A 179 -11.64 15.52 2.50
CA ALA A 179 -11.21 16.17 1.27
C ALA A 179 -11.28 15.22 0.06
N ILE A 180 -10.71 14.00 0.17
CA ILE A 180 -10.77 13.02 -0.94
C ILE A 180 -12.19 12.51 -1.18
N GLY A 181 -13.00 12.37 -0.12
CA GLY A 181 -14.40 12.00 -0.24
C GLY A 181 -15.21 13.05 -0.99
N ALA A 182 -15.03 14.34 -0.65
CA ALA A 182 -15.68 15.45 -1.36
C ALA A 182 -15.24 15.50 -2.84
N ALA A 183 -13.93 15.35 -3.10
CA ALA A 183 -13.40 15.28 -4.46
C ALA A 183 -13.95 14.08 -5.23
N GLY A 184 -14.07 12.92 -4.57
CA GLY A 184 -14.65 11.70 -5.15
C GLY A 184 -16.13 11.87 -5.50
N ILE A 185 -16.94 12.43 -4.60
CA ILE A 185 -18.37 12.73 -4.86
C ILE A 185 -18.50 13.68 -6.05
N TYR A 186 -17.69 14.73 -6.08
CA TYR A 186 -17.67 15.68 -7.19
C TYR A 186 -17.31 15.01 -8.53
N GLY A 187 -16.29 14.12 -8.52
CA GLY A 187 -15.88 13.36 -9.70
C GLY A 187 -16.98 12.42 -10.19
N ILE A 188 -17.61 11.66 -9.29
CA ILE A 188 -18.72 10.76 -9.62
C ILE A 188 -19.93 11.53 -10.18
N ALA A 189 -20.21 12.71 -9.64
CA ALA A 189 -21.31 13.53 -10.15
C ALA A 189 -21.07 14.03 -11.58
N ARG A 190 -19.78 14.22 -11.96
CA ARG A 190 -19.38 14.59 -13.32
C ARG A 190 -19.37 13.42 -14.29
N GLU A 191 -18.90 12.28 -13.83
CA GLU A 191 -18.72 11.07 -14.65
C GLU A 191 -19.31 9.85 -13.91
N PRO A 192 -20.65 9.69 -13.90
CA PRO A 192 -21.30 8.58 -13.18
C PRO A 192 -20.93 7.20 -13.73
N ALA A 193 -20.41 7.13 -14.96
CA ALA A 193 -19.98 5.86 -15.57
C ALA A 193 -18.89 5.16 -14.74
N VAL A 194 -18.10 5.91 -13.93
CA VAL A 194 -17.10 5.34 -13.03
C VAL A 194 -17.69 4.35 -12.01
N LEU A 195 -18.98 4.46 -11.68
CA LEU A 195 -19.65 3.50 -10.80
C LEU A 195 -19.70 2.08 -11.37
N ALA A 196 -19.53 1.91 -12.68
CA ALA A 196 -19.37 0.60 -13.28
C ALA A 196 -18.17 -0.17 -12.73
N ALA A 197 -17.16 0.52 -12.20
CA ALA A 197 -16.01 -0.10 -11.52
C ALA A 197 -16.39 -0.89 -10.26
N LEU A 198 -17.58 -0.69 -9.70
CA LEU A 198 -18.09 -1.52 -8.60
C LEU A 198 -18.43 -2.95 -9.04
N ASN A 199 -18.58 -3.18 -10.34
CA ASN A 199 -18.75 -4.53 -10.88
C ASN A 199 -17.41 -5.29 -10.88
N PRO A 200 -17.27 -6.39 -10.11
CA PRO A 200 -16.03 -7.16 -10.01
C PRO A 200 -15.62 -7.83 -11.32
N LEU A 201 -16.53 -7.93 -12.30
CA LEU A 201 -16.19 -8.53 -13.59
C LEU A 201 -15.16 -7.72 -14.36
N HIS A 202 -15.07 -6.40 -14.16
CA HIS A 202 -14.02 -5.58 -14.77
C HIS A 202 -12.65 -5.97 -14.22
N ALA A 203 -12.51 -6.12 -12.89
CA ALA A 203 -11.29 -6.58 -12.26
C ALA A 203 -10.90 -8.00 -12.71
N LEU A 204 -11.88 -8.91 -12.73
CA LEU A 204 -11.64 -10.30 -13.10
C LEU A 204 -11.21 -10.44 -14.56
N ARG A 205 -11.90 -9.77 -15.49
CA ARG A 205 -11.52 -9.74 -16.90
C ARG A 205 -10.11 -9.22 -17.08
N PHE A 206 -9.78 -8.10 -16.45
CA PHE A 206 -8.44 -7.52 -16.53
C PHE A 206 -7.37 -8.49 -16.06
N LEU A 207 -7.55 -9.12 -14.90
CA LEU A 207 -6.61 -10.11 -14.38
C LEU A 207 -6.45 -11.32 -15.32
N LEU A 208 -7.57 -11.84 -15.84
CA LEU A 208 -7.54 -12.98 -16.74
C LEU A 208 -6.87 -12.63 -18.06
N THR A 209 -7.18 -11.46 -18.64
CA THR A 209 -6.55 -11.02 -19.91
C THR A 209 -5.05 -10.85 -19.70
N ARG A 210 -4.63 -10.17 -18.63
CA ARG A 210 -3.20 -9.98 -18.34
C ARG A 210 -2.47 -11.28 -18.04
N LEU A 211 -3.14 -12.20 -17.34
CA LEU A 211 -2.58 -13.54 -17.09
C LEU A 211 -2.43 -14.32 -18.41
N VAL A 212 -3.44 -14.26 -19.28
CA VAL A 212 -3.39 -14.91 -20.59
C VAL A 212 -2.30 -14.28 -21.46
N ASP A 213 -2.21 -12.96 -21.53
CA ASP A 213 -1.16 -12.25 -22.24
C ASP A 213 0.24 -12.65 -21.74
N TRP A 214 0.39 -12.75 -20.41
CA TRP A 214 1.64 -13.17 -19.80
C TRP A 214 2.00 -14.62 -20.08
N LEU A 215 1.00 -15.54 -20.09
CA LEU A 215 1.20 -16.95 -20.42
C LEU A 215 1.39 -17.20 -21.93
N ALA A 216 0.79 -16.35 -22.77
CA ALA A 216 0.85 -16.44 -24.23
C ALA A 216 2.12 -15.82 -24.82
N VAL A 217 2.97 -15.16 -24.01
CA VAL A 217 4.26 -14.65 -24.49
C VAL A 217 5.10 -15.82 -24.97
N PRO A 218 5.48 -15.88 -26.30
CA PRO A 218 6.30 -16.95 -26.83
C PRO A 218 7.60 -17.08 -26.04
N GLU A 219 8.05 -18.30 -25.77
CA GLU A 219 9.27 -18.58 -24.97
C GLU A 219 10.53 -17.82 -25.45
N GLY A 220 10.55 -17.34 -26.71
CA GLY A 220 11.62 -16.52 -27.27
C GLY A 220 11.49 -15.02 -27.08
N ALA A 221 10.32 -14.51 -26.69
CA ALA A 221 10.10 -13.07 -26.45
C ALA A 221 10.38 -12.67 -25.00
N LEU A 222 10.25 -13.62 -24.07
CA LEU A 222 10.88 -13.47 -22.75
C LEU A 222 12.37 -13.71 -22.95
N VAL A 223 13.14 -12.64 -23.10
CA VAL A 223 14.57 -12.70 -22.84
C VAL A 223 14.68 -13.20 -21.40
N LYS A 224 14.80 -14.52 -21.24
CA LYS A 224 15.14 -15.10 -19.93
C LYS A 224 16.42 -14.39 -19.53
N PRO A 225 16.42 -13.52 -18.54
CA PRO A 225 17.67 -12.92 -18.11
C PRO A 225 18.56 -14.10 -17.74
N LYS A 226 19.74 -14.16 -18.32
CA LYS A 226 20.75 -15.19 -18.02
C LYS A 226 21.03 -15.24 -16.52
N ASP A 227 20.68 -14.19 -15.81
CA ASP A 227 20.75 -14.06 -14.37
C ASP A 227 19.50 -13.33 -13.86
N PRO A 228 18.61 -14.01 -13.07
CA PRO A 228 17.47 -13.39 -12.43
C PRO A 228 17.85 -12.20 -11.53
N ILE A 229 19.04 -12.25 -10.90
CA ILE A 229 19.54 -11.18 -10.03
C ILE A 229 19.89 -9.95 -10.86
N GLU A 230 20.44 -10.12 -12.07
CA GLU A 230 20.71 -9.02 -13.00
C GLU A 230 19.43 -8.36 -13.50
N TYR A 231 18.35 -9.14 -13.72
CA TYR A 231 17.04 -8.63 -14.11
C TYR A 231 16.43 -7.79 -12.99
N PHE A 232 16.43 -8.28 -11.75
CA PHE A 232 15.97 -7.53 -10.59
C PHE A 232 16.85 -6.31 -10.30
N ARG A 233 18.15 -6.40 -10.58
CA ARG A 233 19.09 -5.28 -10.46
C ARG A 233 18.83 -4.23 -11.54
N LYS A 234 18.56 -4.63 -12.78
CA LYS A 234 18.18 -3.72 -13.88
C LYS A 234 16.82 -3.09 -13.67
N LEU A 235 15.80 -3.84 -13.21
CA LEU A 235 14.49 -3.28 -12.84
C LEU A 235 14.61 -2.24 -11.73
N ARG A 236 15.37 -2.54 -10.70
CA ARG A 236 15.51 -1.67 -9.52
C ARG A 236 16.47 -0.49 -9.76
N PHE A 237 17.55 -0.71 -10.50
CA PHE A 237 18.54 0.33 -10.80
C PHE A 237 18.23 1.17 -12.03
N HIS A 238 17.50 0.67 -13.02
CA HIS A 238 17.14 1.49 -14.17
C HIS A 238 16.07 2.53 -13.82
N GLN A 239 15.14 2.21 -12.96
CA GLN A 239 14.19 3.19 -12.44
C GLN A 239 14.87 4.21 -11.52
N SER A 240 15.74 3.75 -10.61
CA SER A 240 16.47 4.65 -9.71
C SER A 240 17.56 5.47 -10.41
N LEU A 241 18.30 4.88 -11.37
CA LEU A 241 19.37 5.60 -12.08
C LEU A 241 18.85 6.48 -13.20
N LYS A 242 17.73 6.14 -13.83
CA LYS A 242 17.10 7.03 -14.79
C LYS A 242 16.55 8.26 -14.08
N SER A 243 15.91 8.07 -12.92
CA SER A 243 15.50 9.19 -12.08
C SER A 243 16.71 10.01 -11.55
N VAL A 244 17.74 9.37 -11.05
CA VAL A 244 18.97 10.04 -10.56
C VAL A 244 19.71 10.77 -11.69
N ARG A 245 19.78 10.18 -12.89
CA ARG A 245 20.38 10.80 -14.07
C ARG A 245 19.55 11.96 -14.63
N ASP A 246 18.22 11.81 -14.62
CA ASP A 246 17.29 12.88 -15.01
C ASP A 246 17.33 14.07 -14.02
N TYR A 247 17.79 13.83 -12.78
CA TYR A 247 18.01 14.87 -11.76
C TYR A 247 19.46 15.45 -11.75
N GLY A 248 20.33 15.06 -12.70
CA GLY A 248 21.66 15.65 -12.86
C GLY A 248 22.63 15.39 -11.69
N LEU A 249 22.44 14.29 -10.98
CA LEU A 249 23.35 13.82 -9.92
C LEU A 249 24.22 12.70 -10.50
N ASP A 250 25.24 13.08 -11.31
CA ASP A 250 26.33 12.20 -11.73
C ASP A 250 27.35 12.00 -10.60
#